data_c0ff51ff82e998bd21e19cd64d9171fb
#
_entry.id   c0ff51ff82e998bd21e19cd64d9171fb
#
_cell.length_a   1.000
_cell.length_b   1.000
_cell.length_c   1.000
_cell.angle_alpha   90.00
_cell.angle_beta   90.00
_cell.angle_gamma   90.00
#
_symmetry.space_group_name_H-M   'P 1'
#
loop_
_entity.id
_entity.type
_entity.pdbx_description
1 polymer ?
#
loop_
_entity_poly.entity_id
_entity_poly.type
_entity_poly.pdbx_seq_one_letter_code
_entity_poly.pdbx_strand_id
1 'polypeptide(L)'
;SSLGAEAAVQISPWRTFDINLAYGYTDARFVRYETTVKNDDGDPVRISYKDNRIPYAPQLTLSAGAAWTVPTGVKWLGDLVFQAGVRCAGRIWWNEENTLSQPFYALTDASVRFEHARYSLSVWGRNLTDAGYDVFYFKSIGNEFVQRGRPRTFGITLNINL
;
A
#
# COMPACT_ATOMS: atom_id res chain seq x y z
N SER A 1 9.05 7.00 -20.38
CA SER A 1 8.55 8.30 -19.91
C SER A 1 7.74 8.10 -18.64
N SER A 2 7.86 9.02 -17.71
CA SER A 2 7.02 9.04 -16.50
C SER A 2 6.59 10.48 -16.22
N LEU A 3 5.32 10.66 -15.95
CA LEU A 3 4.73 11.91 -15.48
C LEU A 3 3.91 11.60 -14.22
N GLY A 4 4.02 12.44 -13.21
CA GLY A 4 3.30 12.22 -11.96
C GLY A 4 3.01 13.51 -11.21
N ALA A 5 2.12 13.41 -10.25
CA ALA A 5 1.79 14.45 -9.29
C ALA A 5 1.58 13.84 -7.92
N GLU A 6 2.04 14.54 -6.89
CA GLU A 6 1.89 14.13 -5.50
C GLU A 6 1.36 15.29 -4.67
N ALA A 7 0.52 14.98 -3.72
CA ALA A 7 0.00 15.92 -2.73
C ALA A 7 -0.08 15.24 -1.37
N ALA A 8 0.32 15.96 -0.34
CA ALA A 8 0.17 15.52 1.04
C ALA A 8 -0.35 16.67 1.90
N VAL A 9 -1.29 16.36 2.78
CA VAL A 9 -1.90 17.31 3.70
C VAL A 9 -1.95 16.69 5.08
N GLN A 10 -1.52 17.46 6.08
CA GLN A 10 -1.67 17.15 7.48
C GLN A 10 -2.45 18.28 8.16
N ILE A 11 -3.48 17.93 8.89
CA ILE A 11 -4.38 18.86 9.54
C ILE A 11 -4.57 18.42 10.99
N SER A 12 -4.42 19.33 11.93
CA SER A 12 -4.73 19.14 13.34
C SER A 12 -5.85 20.10 13.75
N PRO A 13 -7.14 19.77 13.47
CA PRO A 13 -8.26 20.66 13.76
C PRO A 13 -8.38 21.01 15.23
N TRP A 14 -7.96 20.09 16.10
CA TRP A 14 -7.88 20.22 17.55
C TRP A 14 -6.54 19.69 18.06
N ARG A 15 -6.14 20.08 19.25
CA ARG A 15 -4.87 19.60 19.86
C ARG A 15 -4.79 18.10 20.08
N THR A 16 -5.92 17.43 20.03
CA THR A 16 -6.04 15.98 20.29
C THR A 16 -6.41 15.17 19.08
N PHE A 17 -6.56 15.80 17.90
CA PHE A 17 -7.02 15.11 16.70
C PHE A 17 -6.20 15.51 15.48
N ASP A 18 -5.61 14.53 14.84
CA ASP A 18 -4.78 14.67 13.65
C ASP A 18 -5.36 13.89 12.49
N ILE A 19 -5.30 14.48 11.30
CA ILE A 19 -5.67 13.86 10.02
C ILE A 19 -4.48 13.98 9.09
N ASN A 20 -4.14 12.90 8.41
CA ASN A 20 -3.17 12.89 7.34
C ASN A 20 -3.78 12.31 6.07
N LEU A 21 -3.51 12.96 4.95
CA LEU A 21 -3.91 12.54 3.61
C LEU A 21 -2.69 12.61 2.70
N ALA A 22 -2.49 11.60 1.88
CA ALA A 22 -1.50 11.64 0.82
C ALA A 22 -2.06 10.99 -0.43
N TYR A 23 -1.79 11.61 -1.56
CA TYR A 23 -2.21 11.19 -2.88
C TYR A 23 -1.03 11.22 -3.83
N GLY A 24 -0.86 10.18 -4.62
CA GLY A 24 0.13 10.11 -5.68
C GLY A 24 -0.50 9.57 -6.95
N TYR A 25 -0.18 10.17 -8.06
CA TYR A 25 -0.54 9.71 -9.39
C TYR A 25 0.70 9.59 -10.26
N THR A 26 0.85 8.48 -10.97
CA THR A 26 1.97 8.23 -11.86
C THR A 26 1.50 7.63 -13.18
N ASP A 27 1.79 8.28 -14.29
CA ASP A 27 1.63 7.73 -15.63
C ASP A 27 3.01 7.40 -16.22
N ALA A 28 3.45 6.17 -16.02
CA ALA A 28 4.72 5.65 -16.50
C ALA A 28 4.49 4.70 -17.67
N ARG A 29 5.08 5.03 -18.85
CA ARG A 29 4.89 4.28 -20.10
C ARG A 29 6.20 4.08 -20.85
N PHE A 30 6.25 3.01 -21.61
CA PHE A 30 7.32 2.80 -22.56
C PHE A 30 7.19 3.78 -23.74
N VAL A 31 8.18 4.61 -23.95
CA VAL A 31 8.27 5.46 -25.15
C VAL A 31 8.74 4.64 -26.35
N ARG A 32 9.71 3.75 -26.10
CA ARG A 32 10.24 2.83 -27.07
C ARG A 32 10.74 1.60 -26.35
N TYR A 33 10.10 0.48 -26.58
CA TYR A 33 10.56 -0.82 -26.12
C TYR A 33 10.10 -1.88 -27.10
N GLU A 34 11.06 -2.54 -27.74
CA GLU A 34 10.84 -3.58 -28.70
C GLU A 34 11.64 -4.82 -28.29
N THR A 35 11.04 -5.97 -28.44
CA THR A 35 11.70 -7.25 -28.23
C THR A 35 11.41 -8.18 -29.39
N THR A 36 12.24 -9.23 -29.55
CA THR A 36 12.01 -10.27 -30.53
C THR A 36 11.67 -11.56 -29.79
N VAL A 37 10.52 -12.11 -30.08
CA VAL A 37 10.08 -13.42 -29.59
C VAL A 37 9.98 -14.40 -30.73
N LYS A 38 10.05 -15.69 -30.46
CA LYS A 38 9.77 -16.72 -31.45
C LYS A 38 8.27 -17.03 -31.45
N ASN A 39 7.67 -17.08 -32.65
CA ASN A 39 6.31 -17.58 -32.82
C ASN A 39 6.26 -19.13 -32.68
N ASP A 40 5.09 -19.71 -32.80
CA ASP A 40 4.87 -21.15 -32.69
C ASP A 40 5.65 -21.94 -33.77
N ASP A 41 5.95 -21.33 -34.92
CA ASP A 41 6.72 -21.91 -36.01
C ASP A 41 8.24 -21.74 -35.81
N GLY A 42 8.66 -21.03 -34.76
CA GLY A 42 10.05 -20.78 -34.43
C GLY A 42 10.66 -19.54 -35.08
N ASP A 43 9.88 -18.80 -35.88
CA ASP A 43 10.33 -17.59 -36.57
C ASP A 43 10.41 -16.38 -35.60
N PRO A 44 11.41 -15.50 -35.78
CA PRO A 44 11.56 -14.31 -34.96
C PRO A 44 10.50 -13.25 -35.33
N VAL A 45 9.65 -12.91 -34.37
CA VAL A 45 8.64 -11.83 -34.48
C VAL A 45 9.01 -10.68 -33.54
N ARG A 46 9.06 -9.46 -34.10
CA ARG A 46 9.28 -8.25 -33.35
C ARG A 46 7.98 -7.77 -32.73
N ILE A 47 7.97 -7.58 -31.40
CA ILE A 47 6.86 -7.05 -30.65
C ILE A 47 7.25 -5.67 -30.10
N SER A 48 6.34 -4.70 -30.20
CA SER A 48 6.50 -3.37 -29.62
C SER A 48 5.55 -3.19 -28.44
N TYR A 49 6.10 -2.78 -27.30
CA TYR A 49 5.34 -2.43 -26.10
C TYR A 49 5.20 -0.91 -25.91
N LYS A 50 5.38 -0.16 -27.00
CA LYS A 50 5.19 1.29 -26.99
C LYS A 50 3.82 1.63 -26.41
N ASP A 51 3.77 2.68 -25.59
CA ASP A 51 2.59 3.20 -24.88
C ASP A 51 2.03 2.26 -23.79
N ASN A 52 2.53 1.03 -23.66
CA ASN A 52 2.21 0.16 -22.53
C ASN A 52 2.76 0.75 -21.22
N ARG A 53 2.07 0.45 -20.14
CA ARG A 53 2.47 0.88 -18.81
C ARG A 53 3.66 0.07 -18.30
N ILE A 54 4.56 0.74 -17.61
CA ILE A 54 5.71 0.09 -16.99
C ILE A 54 5.20 -0.84 -15.87
N PRO A 55 5.65 -2.11 -15.82
CA PRO A 55 5.30 -3.04 -14.77
C PRO A 55 5.73 -2.55 -13.37
N TYR A 56 5.04 -3.07 -12.34
CA TYR A 56 5.31 -2.83 -10.91
C TYR A 56 5.13 -1.39 -10.44
N ALA A 57 4.60 -0.51 -11.28
CA ALA A 57 4.31 0.88 -10.94
C ALA A 57 2.79 1.09 -10.77
N PRO A 58 2.27 1.32 -9.55
CA PRO A 58 0.87 1.68 -9.37
C PRO A 58 0.58 3.05 -9.98
N GLN A 59 -0.55 3.17 -10.68
CA GLN A 59 -0.98 4.43 -11.27
C GLN A 59 -1.44 5.45 -10.24
N LEU A 60 -1.97 4.95 -9.14
CA LEU A 60 -2.58 5.72 -8.08
C LEU A 60 -2.12 5.16 -6.75
N THR A 61 -1.74 6.02 -5.84
CA THR A 61 -1.59 5.72 -4.43
C THR A 61 -2.41 6.71 -3.62
N LEU A 62 -3.13 6.22 -2.62
CA LEU A 62 -3.86 7.05 -1.68
C LEU A 62 -3.64 6.50 -0.29
N SER A 63 -3.34 7.39 0.66
CA SER A 63 -3.40 7.06 2.07
C SER A 63 -4.18 8.13 2.83
N ALA A 64 -5.01 7.69 3.76
CA ALA A 64 -5.70 8.55 4.69
C ALA A 64 -5.60 7.95 6.08
N GLY A 65 -5.36 8.78 7.07
CA GLY A 65 -5.27 8.37 8.47
C GLY A 65 -5.81 9.43 9.41
N ALA A 66 -6.31 8.97 10.55
CA ALA A 66 -6.70 9.83 11.65
C ALA A 66 -6.16 9.28 12.95
N ALA A 67 -5.77 10.18 13.85
CA ALA A 67 -5.38 9.88 15.22
C ALA A 67 -6.15 10.78 16.18
N TRP A 68 -6.70 10.17 17.21
CA TRP A 68 -7.41 10.88 18.27
C TRP A 68 -6.84 10.50 19.63
N THR A 69 -6.28 11.50 20.32
CA THR A 69 -5.72 11.35 21.66
C THR A 69 -6.76 11.84 22.68
N VAL A 70 -7.15 10.96 23.59
CA VAL A 70 -8.09 11.24 24.69
C VAL A 70 -7.32 11.19 26.00
N PRO A 71 -7.09 12.35 26.66
CA PRO A 71 -6.52 12.37 28.01
C PRO A 71 -7.48 11.67 28.98
N THR A 72 -7.03 10.59 29.62
CA THR A 72 -7.91 9.86 30.55
C THR A 72 -8.07 10.53 31.89
N GLY A 73 -7.15 11.43 32.23
CA GLY A 73 -7.07 12.03 33.57
C GLY A 73 -6.58 11.07 34.66
N VAL A 74 -6.34 9.82 34.35
CA VAL A 74 -5.92 8.76 35.29
C VAL A 74 -4.41 8.61 35.21
N LYS A 75 -3.69 9.02 36.24
CA LYS A 75 -2.22 9.11 36.23
C LYS A 75 -1.49 7.80 35.88
N TRP A 76 -2.00 6.65 36.28
CA TRP A 76 -1.37 5.36 35.97
C TRP A 76 -1.73 4.82 34.60
N LEU A 77 -2.82 5.29 33.98
CA LEU A 77 -3.27 4.83 32.67
C LEU A 77 -2.66 5.65 31.52
N GLY A 78 -2.41 6.96 31.77
CA GLY A 78 -1.93 7.87 30.72
C GLY A 78 -3.02 8.24 29.73
N ASP A 79 -2.64 8.50 28.49
CA ASP A 79 -3.54 8.89 27.41
C ASP A 79 -3.99 7.68 26.60
N LEU A 80 -5.20 7.78 26.05
CA LEU A 80 -5.76 6.78 25.13
C LEU A 80 -5.72 7.32 23.71
N VAL A 81 -4.98 6.66 22.85
CA VAL A 81 -4.81 7.05 21.45
C VAL A 81 -5.53 6.08 20.52
N PHE A 82 -6.50 6.58 19.79
CA PHE A 82 -7.18 5.84 18.72
C PHE A 82 -6.52 6.20 17.38
N GLN A 83 -6.20 5.23 16.57
CA GLN A 83 -5.69 5.44 15.23
C GLN A 83 -6.45 4.57 14.25
N ALA A 84 -6.79 5.14 13.09
CA ALA A 84 -7.35 4.40 11.98
C ALA A 84 -6.79 4.94 10.68
N GLY A 85 -6.65 4.08 9.68
CA GLY A 85 -6.13 4.49 8.38
C GLY A 85 -6.52 3.55 7.28
N VAL A 86 -6.42 4.06 6.06
CA VAL A 86 -6.58 3.31 4.82
C VAL A 86 -5.43 3.61 3.88
N ARG A 87 -4.94 2.59 3.21
CA ARG A 87 -3.94 2.69 2.14
C ARG A 87 -4.49 1.99 0.90
N CYS A 88 -4.50 2.71 -0.21
CA CYS A 88 -5.00 2.23 -1.48
C CYS A 88 -3.89 2.20 -2.52
N ALA A 89 -3.91 1.20 -3.37
CA ALA A 89 -3.10 1.18 -4.58
C ALA A 89 -4.00 0.97 -5.78
N GLY A 90 -3.78 1.75 -6.83
CA GLY A 90 -4.38 1.58 -8.13
C GLY A 90 -3.89 0.32 -8.82
N ARG A 91 -4.33 0.12 -10.04
CA ARG A 91 -3.90 -1.04 -10.82
C ARG A 91 -2.38 -1.07 -10.98
N ILE A 92 -1.79 -2.25 -10.77
CA ILE A 92 -0.38 -2.55 -10.99
C ILE A 92 -0.30 -3.61 -12.08
N TRP A 93 0.40 -3.32 -13.15
CA TRP A 93 0.69 -4.30 -14.20
C TRP A 93 1.91 -5.13 -13.83
N TRP A 94 1.87 -6.43 -14.16
CA TRP A 94 2.95 -7.36 -13.82
C TRP A 94 3.88 -7.66 -14.97
N ASN A 95 3.43 -7.40 -16.21
CA ASN A 95 4.16 -7.70 -17.43
C ASN A 95 4.12 -6.53 -18.43
N GLU A 96 5.03 -6.53 -19.37
CA GLU A 96 5.20 -5.48 -20.39
C GLU A 96 4.04 -5.44 -21.38
N GLU A 97 3.36 -6.57 -21.60
CA GLU A 97 2.18 -6.69 -22.45
C GLU A 97 0.94 -6.04 -21.85
N ASN A 98 0.96 -5.74 -20.56
CA ASN A 98 -0.17 -5.26 -19.77
C ASN A 98 -1.38 -6.23 -19.83
N THR A 99 -1.13 -7.53 -19.84
CA THR A 99 -2.16 -8.59 -19.81
C THR A 99 -2.45 -9.11 -18.42
N LEU A 100 -1.49 -8.98 -17.51
CA LEU A 100 -1.59 -9.43 -16.12
C LEU A 100 -1.51 -8.24 -15.17
N SER A 101 -2.42 -8.16 -14.23
CA SER A 101 -2.44 -7.03 -13.28
C SER A 101 -3.06 -7.39 -11.93
N GLN A 102 -2.62 -6.70 -10.89
CA GLN A 102 -3.34 -6.55 -9.63
C GLN A 102 -4.35 -5.41 -9.81
N PRO A 103 -5.66 -5.64 -9.62
CA PRO A 103 -6.66 -4.57 -9.59
C PRO A 103 -6.44 -3.62 -8.42
N PHE A 104 -7.18 -2.52 -8.40
CA PHE A 104 -7.25 -1.63 -7.24
C PHE A 104 -7.56 -2.42 -5.96
N TYR A 105 -6.85 -2.09 -4.88
CA TYR A 105 -7.14 -2.61 -3.55
C TYR A 105 -6.96 -1.54 -2.47
N ALA A 106 -7.62 -1.74 -1.33
CA ALA A 106 -7.54 -0.88 -0.17
C ALA A 106 -7.29 -1.72 1.10
N LEU A 107 -6.35 -1.30 1.92
CA LEU A 107 -6.00 -1.92 3.19
C LEU A 107 -6.38 -0.97 4.32
N THR A 108 -7.18 -1.45 5.25
CA THR A 108 -7.64 -0.70 6.41
C THR A 108 -6.97 -1.20 7.68
N ASP A 109 -6.43 -0.29 8.45
CA ASP A 109 -5.75 -0.58 9.70
C ASP A 109 -6.38 0.25 10.84
N ALA A 110 -6.41 -0.29 12.05
CA ALA A 110 -6.80 0.48 13.23
C ALA A 110 -6.04 -0.01 14.47
N SER A 111 -5.87 0.88 15.43
CA SER A 111 -5.29 0.55 16.73
C SER A 111 -5.85 1.42 17.85
N VAL A 112 -5.81 0.88 19.06
CA VAL A 112 -6.04 1.59 20.30
C VAL A 112 -4.81 1.41 21.17
N ARG A 113 -4.24 2.51 21.66
CA ARG A 113 -3.03 2.51 22.46
C ARG A 113 -3.23 3.30 23.74
N PHE A 114 -2.89 2.70 24.87
CA PHE A 114 -2.67 3.38 26.14
C PHE A 114 -1.23 3.85 26.18
N GLU A 115 -1.01 5.12 26.45
CA GLU A 115 0.31 5.73 26.44
C GLU A 115 0.62 6.40 27.77
N HIS A 116 1.60 5.86 28.48
CA HIS A 116 2.11 6.37 29.74
C HIS A 116 3.61 6.65 29.61
N ALA A 117 4.16 7.54 30.44
CA ALA A 117 5.56 7.93 30.37
C ALA A 117 6.56 6.74 30.36
N ARG A 118 6.24 5.66 31.07
CA ARG A 118 7.11 4.49 31.23
C ARG A 118 6.72 3.28 30.40
N TYR A 119 5.49 3.22 29.88
CA TYR A 119 5.03 2.07 29.10
C TYR A 119 3.94 2.49 28.12
N SER A 120 3.81 1.75 27.05
CA SER A 120 2.65 1.82 26.17
C SER A 120 2.15 0.43 25.82
N LEU A 121 0.83 0.27 25.84
CA LEU A 121 0.15 -0.96 25.44
C LEU A 121 -0.76 -0.64 24.26
N SER A 122 -0.57 -1.31 23.14
CA SER A 122 -1.45 -1.15 21.98
C SER A 122 -2.07 -2.48 21.53
N VAL A 123 -3.34 -2.42 21.18
CA VAL A 123 -4.05 -3.47 20.44
C VAL A 123 -4.27 -2.95 19.03
N TRP A 124 -3.91 -3.73 18.04
CA TRP A 124 -3.99 -3.31 16.65
C TRP A 124 -4.56 -4.40 15.75
N GLY A 125 -5.15 -3.96 14.64
CA GLY A 125 -5.57 -4.81 13.54
C GLY A 125 -5.10 -4.22 12.21
N ARG A 126 -4.65 -5.07 11.32
CA ARG A 126 -4.21 -4.72 9.97
C ARG A 126 -5.02 -5.47 8.93
N ASN A 127 -5.26 -4.82 7.78
CA ASN A 127 -6.11 -5.33 6.73
C ASN A 127 -7.48 -5.78 7.27
N LEU A 128 -8.15 -4.92 8.02
CA LEU A 128 -9.38 -5.25 8.75
C LEU A 128 -10.51 -5.74 7.84
N THR A 129 -10.54 -5.29 6.60
CA THR A 129 -11.50 -5.72 5.57
C THR A 129 -11.16 -7.07 4.95
N ASP A 130 -10.00 -7.65 5.32
CA ASP A 130 -9.48 -8.91 4.76
C ASP A 130 -9.39 -8.89 3.22
N ALA A 131 -8.97 -7.75 2.68
CA ALA A 131 -8.81 -7.59 1.25
C ALA A 131 -7.71 -8.53 0.73
N GLY A 132 -8.05 -9.34 -0.27
CA GLY A 132 -7.08 -10.15 -1.00
C GLY A 132 -6.35 -9.30 -2.04
N TYR A 133 -5.04 -9.38 -2.07
CA TYR A 133 -4.20 -8.68 -3.05
C TYR A 133 -2.89 -9.41 -3.27
N ASP A 134 -2.29 -9.19 -4.44
CA ASP A 134 -0.99 -9.74 -4.79
C ASP A 134 0.07 -8.63 -4.70
N VAL A 135 1.21 -8.96 -4.10
CA VAL A 135 2.32 -8.01 -3.90
C VAL A 135 3.42 -8.18 -4.91
N PHE A 136 3.49 -9.36 -5.52
CA PHE A 136 4.52 -9.67 -6.49
C PHE A 136 4.07 -10.80 -7.41
N TYR A 137 4.45 -10.71 -8.67
CA TYR A 137 4.26 -11.74 -9.69
C TYR A 137 5.54 -11.85 -10.53
N PHE A 138 5.96 -13.05 -10.83
CA PHE A 138 7.00 -13.28 -11.81
C PHE A 138 6.84 -14.61 -12.53
N LYS A 139 7.39 -14.69 -13.71
CA LYS A 139 7.39 -15.89 -14.55
C LYS A 139 8.82 -16.42 -14.67
N SER A 140 9.01 -17.71 -14.44
CA SER A 140 10.32 -18.36 -14.56
C SER A 140 10.16 -19.81 -15.00
N ILE A 141 10.95 -20.22 -15.99
CA ILE A 141 11.02 -21.60 -16.51
C ILE A 141 9.60 -22.16 -16.84
N GLY A 142 8.76 -21.34 -17.47
CA GLY A 142 7.40 -21.73 -17.85
C GLY A 142 6.38 -21.78 -16.71
N ASN A 143 6.78 -21.48 -15.48
CA ASN A 143 5.90 -21.41 -14.31
C ASN A 143 5.61 -19.96 -13.91
N GLU A 144 4.43 -19.75 -13.35
CA GLU A 144 3.97 -18.48 -12.81
C GLU A 144 3.98 -18.51 -11.29
N PHE A 145 4.55 -17.48 -10.67
CA PHE A 145 4.66 -17.37 -9.23
C PHE A 145 3.98 -16.07 -8.77
N VAL A 146 3.11 -16.21 -7.79
CA VAL A 146 2.37 -15.10 -7.19
C VAL A 146 2.65 -15.07 -5.70
N GLN A 147 3.05 -13.93 -5.19
CA GLN A 147 3.14 -13.69 -3.76
C GLN A 147 1.91 -12.91 -3.31
N ARG A 148 1.08 -13.52 -2.50
CA ARG A 148 -0.07 -12.86 -1.90
C ARG A 148 0.32 -11.94 -0.76
N GLY A 149 -0.41 -10.85 -0.63
CA GLY A 149 -0.32 -9.95 0.50
C GLY A 149 -0.81 -10.60 1.80
N ARG A 150 -0.49 -9.96 2.92
CA ARG A 150 -0.88 -10.47 4.23
C ARG A 150 -2.39 -10.37 4.42
N PRO A 151 -3.05 -11.42 4.90
CA PRO A 151 -4.46 -11.38 5.27
C PRO A 151 -4.66 -10.48 6.50
N ARG A 152 -5.87 -10.37 6.96
CA ARG A 152 -6.21 -9.69 8.22
C ARG A 152 -5.41 -10.28 9.37
N THR A 153 -4.80 -9.40 10.15
CA THR A 153 -4.01 -9.76 11.33
C THR A 153 -4.34 -8.86 12.50
N PHE A 154 -4.27 -9.40 13.70
CA PHE A 154 -4.41 -8.67 14.95
C PHE A 154 -3.19 -8.92 15.83
N GLY A 155 -2.89 -7.97 16.68
CA GLY A 155 -1.81 -8.14 17.63
C GLY A 155 -1.87 -7.16 18.81
N ILE A 156 -1.01 -7.46 19.78
CA ILE A 156 -0.80 -6.64 20.97
C ILE A 156 0.69 -6.30 21.02
N THR A 157 1.00 -5.07 21.34
CA THR A 157 2.38 -4.59 21.52
C THR A 157 2.50 -3.89 22.87
N LEU A 158 3.45 -4.33 23.68
CA LEU A 158 3.84 -3.67 24.93
C LEU A 158 5.25 -3.10 24.75
N ASN A 159 5.40 -1.79 25.00
CA ASN A 159 6.70 -1.13 25.08
C ASN A 159 6.94 -0.66 26.53
N ILE A 160 8.15 -0.85 27.01
CA ILE A 160 8.57 -0.43 28.35
C ILE A 160 9.85 0.41 28.18
N ASN A 161 9.81 1.65 28.69
CA ASN A 161 10.95 2.55 28.73
C ASN A 161 11.62 2.40 30.12
N LEU A 162 12.83 1.86 30.12
CA LEU A 162 13.65 1.63 31.32
C LEU A 162 14.50 2.86 31.65
#